data_cac498fd94859786f78930462d855aea
#
_entry.id   cac498fd94859786f78930462d855aea
#
_cell.length_a   1.000
_cell.length_b   1.000
_cell.length_c   1.000
_cell.angle_alpha   90.00
_cell.angle_beta   90.00
_cell.angle_gamma   90.00
#
_symmetry.space_group_name_H-M   'P 1'
#
loop_
_entity.id
_entity.type
_entity.pdbx_description
1 polymer ?
#
loop_
_entity_poly.entity_id
_entity_poly.type
_entity_poly.pdbx_seq_one_letter_code
_entity_poly.pdbx_strand_id
1 'polypeptide(L)'
;MNFGAIIIGDEILSGKRQDRHFAKIAELLGARGLRLSWVEYLGDDRTRLTETFRRTLASGDVVFSCGGIGNTPDDHTRQAVAAALGVGLEISPEGVEEARIRFGDDMTPERLQLVTFPAGTQIVPN
;
A
#
# COMPACT_ATOMS: atom_id res chain seq x y z
N MET A 1 -8.00 17.84 -9.43
CA MET A 1 -7.46 16.56 -8.91
C MET A 1 -6.83 16.81 -7.56
N ASN A 2 -7.24 16.06 -6.58
CA ASN A 2 -6.68 16.14 -5.22
C ASN A 2 -5.71 14.98 -4.97
N PHE A 3 -4.80 15.19 -4.02
CA PHE A 3 -3.87 14.15 -3.56
C PHE A 3 -4.21 13.81 -2.12
N GLY A 4 -4.32 12.53 -1.84
CA GLY A 4 -4.57 12.03 -0.50
C GLY A 4 -3.58 10.96 -0.09
N ALA A 5 -3.50 10.67 1.20
CA ALA A 5 -2.65 9.61 1.73
C ALA A 5 -3.43 8.77 2.75
N ILE A 6 -3.20 7.47 2.70
CA ILE A 6 -3.69 6.52 3.69
C ILE A 6 -2.47 5.88 4.33
N ILE A 7 -2.32 6.05 5.65
CA ILE A 7 -1.18 5.55 6.40
C ILE A 7 -1.69 4.49 7.36
N ILE A 8 -1.17 3.27 7.22
CA ILE A 8 -1.74 2.06 7.81
C ILE A 8 -0.74 1.46 8.80
N GLY A 9 -1.20 1.18 10.00
CA GLY A 9 -0.42 0.48 11.00
C GLY A 9 -0.93 0.73 12.41
N ASP A 10 -1.24 -0.35 13.14
CA ASP A 10 -1.63 -0.25 14.55
C ASP A 10 -0.52 0.37 15.39
N GLU A 11 0.74 0.09 15.06
CA GLU A 11 1.90 0.62 15.79
C GLU A 11 2.01 2.14 15.69
N ILE A 12 1.49 2.72 14.62
CA ILE A 12 1.46 4.18 14.46
C ILE A 12 0.35 4.77 15.32
N LEU A 13 -0.83 4.15 15.30
CA LEU A 13 -1.97 4.61 16.08
C LEU A 13 -1.74 4.47 17.59
N SER A 14 -0.99 3.45 18.02
CA SER A 14 -0.66 3.26 19.43
C SER A 14 0.50 4.14 19.91
N GLY A 15 1.19 4.81 18.99
CA GLY A 15 2.35 5.62 19.31
C GLY A 15 3.65 4.85 19.46
N LYS A 16 3.66 3.53 19.21
CA LYS A 16 4.89 2.72 19.27
C LYS A 16 5.90 3.12 18.19
N ARG A 17 5.41 3.62 17.07
CA ARG A 17 6.25 4.09 15.96
C ARG A 17 5.71 5.43 15.48
N GLN A 18 6.63 6.36 15.22
CA GLN A 18 6.28 7.62 14.59
C GLN A 18 6.18 7.43 13.08
N ASP A 19 5.09 7.93 12.48
CA ASP A 19 4.94 7.94 11.04
C ASP A 19 5.93 8.92 10.41
N ARG A 20 6.59 8.48 9.34
CA ARG A 20 7.49 9.31 8.53
C ARG A 20 6.98 9.47 7.09
N HIS A 21 5.91 8.78 6.74
CA HIS A 21 5.37 8.81 5.39
C HIS A 21 4.70 10.14 5.07
N PHE A 22 3.91 10.66 6.00
CA PHE A 22 3.23 11.93 5.80
C PHE A 22 4.21 13.05 5.43
N ALA A 23 5.25 13.23 6.23
CA ALA A 23 6.24 14.27 5.99
C ALA A 23 6.96 14.09 4.65
N LYS A 24 7.27 12.84 4.28
CA LYS A 24 7.96 12.55 3.03
C LYS A 24 7.08 12.82 1.81
N ILE A 25 5.82 12.41 1.87
CA ILE A 25 4.87 12.68 0.78
C ILE A 25 4.65 14.20 0.63
N ALA A 26 4.47 14.89 1.74
CA ALA A 26 4.28 16.35 1.73
C ALA A 26 5.50 17.05 1.12
N GLU A 27 6.71 16.62 1.46
CA GLU A 27 7.96 17.15 0.90
C GLU A 27 8.04 16.94 -0.60
N LEU A 28 7.78 15.70 -1.06
CA LEU A 28 7.87 15.36 -2.49
C LEU A 28 6.84 16.12 -3.33
N LEU A 29 5.62 16.23 -2.82
CA LEU A 29 4.57 17.00 -3.51
C LEU A 29 4.90 18.49 -3.49
N GLY A 30 5.35 19.03 -2.36
CA GLY A 30 5.72 20.43 -2.23
C GLY A 30 6.82 20.87 -3.18
N ALA A 31 7.81 19.99 -3.41
CA ALA A 31 8.87 20.25 -4.38
C ALA A 31 8.34 20.39 -5.82
N ARG A 32 7.13 19.93 -6.08
CA ARG A 32 6.48 20.03 -7.40
C ARG A 32 5.33 21.05 -7.42
N GLY A 33 5.21 21.85 -6.37
CA GLY A 33 4.13 22.82 -6.26
C GLY A 33 2.77 22.21 -5.96
N LEU A 34 2.75 20.98 -5.46
CA LEU A 34 1.54 20.24 -5.13
C LEU A 34 1.44 20.04 -3.61
N ARG A 35 0.26 19.64 -3.13
CA ARG A 35 0.07 19.38 -1.70
C ARG A 35 -0.97 18.30 -1.47
N LEU A 36 -0.90 17.67 -0.29
CA LEU A 36 -1.94 16.76 0.16
C LEU A 36 -3.21 17.55 0.50
N SER A 37 -4.35 17.05 0.06
CA SER A 37 -5.66 17.60 0.42
C SER A 37 -6.23 16.92 1.66
N TRP A 38 -5.86 15.66 1.90
CA TRP A 38 -6.32 14.89 3.06
C TRP A 38 -5.35 13.76 3.39
N VAL A 39 -5.39 13.32 4.64
CA VAL A 39 -4.64 12.15 5.13
C VAL A 39 -5.55 11.37 6.08
N GLU A 40 -5.56 10.06 5.95
CA GLU A 40 -6.23 9.17 6.89
C GLU A 40 -5.23 8.18 7.48
N TYR A 41 -5.25 8.07 8.82
CA TYR A 41 -4.46 7.10 9.56
C TYR A 41 -5.38 5.97 9.99
N LEU A 42 -5.05 4.74 9.62
CA LEU A 42 -5.89 3.57 9.89
C LEU A 42 -5.09 2.45 10.53
N GLY A 43 -5.77 1.66 11.33
CA GLY A 43 -5.20 0.44 11.89
C GLY A 43 -5.27 -0.73 10.91
N ASP A 44 -4.78 -1.88 11.36
CA ASP A 44 -4.72 -3.11 10.55
C ASP A 44 -6.06 -3.87 10.61
N ASP A 45 -7.10 -3.24 10.11
CA ASP A 45 -8.47 -3.76 10.07
C ASP A 45 -8.90 -3.89 8.61
N ARG A 46 -9.02 -5.12 8.13
CA ARG A 46 -9.31 -5.39 6.72
C ARG A 46 -10.62 -4.78 6.25
N THR A 47 -11.68 -4.87 7.06
CA THR A 47 -12.99 -4.34 6.70
C THR A 47 -12.95 -2.83 6.53
N ARG A 48 -12.35 -2.14 7.52
CA ARG A 48 -12.23 -0.68 7.46
C ARG A 48 -11.35 -0.23 6.30
N LEU A 49 -10.24 -0.93 6.07
CA LEU A 49 -9.35 -0.64 4.94
C LEU A 49 -10.07 -0.81 3.60
N THR A 50 -10.83 -1.90 3.44
CA THR A 50 -11.59 -2.15 2.23
C THR A 50 -12.61 -1.04 1.95
N GLU A 51 -13.35 -0.63 2.96
CA GLU A 51 -14.32 0.46 2.85
C GLU A 51 -13.65 1.78 2.48
N THR A 52 -12.52 2.08 3.11
CA THR A 52 -11.76 3.30 2.84
C THR A 52 -11.22 3.31 1.42
N PHE A 53 -10.64 2.21 0.95
CA PHE A 53 -10.16 2.12 -0.43
C PHE A 53 -11.29 2.21 -1.44
N ARG A 54 -12.44 1.58 -1.15
CA ARG A 54 -13.60 1.67 -2.05
C ARG A 54 -14.05 3.12 -2.23
N ARG A 55 -14.14 3.87 -1.14
CA ARG A 55 -14.53 5.27 -1.16
C ARG A 55 -13.49 6.15 -1.85
N THR A 56 -12.22 5.99 -1.49
CA THR A 56 -11.15 6.87 -2.00
C THR A 56 -10.81 6.59 -3.46
N LEU A 57 -10.84 5.33 -3.88
CA LEU A 57 -10.61 4.98 -5.28
C LEU A 57 -11.73 5.47 -6.19
N ALA A 58 -12.95 5.57 -5.67
CA ALA A 58 -14.08 6.11 -6.42
C ALA A 58 -14.08 7.64 -6.49
N SER A 59 -13.28 8.33 -5.68
CA SER A 59 -13.27 9.79 -5.60
C SER A 59 -12.59 10.47 -6.79
N GLY A 60 -11.75 9.75 -7.53
CA GLY A 60 -10.92 10.34 -8.58
C GLY A 60 -9.64 10.99 -8.07
N ASP A 61 -9.41 10.99 -6.76
CA ASP A 61 -8.17 11.52 -6.19
C ASP A 61 -7.01 10.57 -6.46
N VAL A 62 -5.80 11.12 -6.47
CA VAL A 62 -4.57 10.32 -6.44
C VAL A 62 -4.29 9.98 -4.98
N VAL A 63 -4.20 8.70 -4.67
CA VAL A 63 -4.06 8.23 -3.29
C VAL A 63 -2.74 7.50 -3.11
N PHE A 64 -1.93 7.97 -2.15
CA PHE A 64 -0.73 7.28 -1.72
C PHE A 64 -1.09 6.40 -0.53
N SER A 65 -0.82 5.11 -0.63
CA SER A 65 -1.08 4.16 0.46
C SER A 65 0.25 3.66 1.01
N CYS A 66 0.44 3.76 2.31
CA CYS A 66 1.67 3.36 3.01
C CYS A 66 1.33 2.41 4.15
N GLY A 67 2.05 1.30 4.21
CA GLY A 67 1.88 0.30 5.27
C GLY A 67 1.01 -0.88 4.86
N GLY A 68 1.06 -1.94 5.65
CA GLY A 68 0.25 -3.14 5.48
C GLY A 68 0.61 -3.97 4.24
N ILE A 69 1.80 -3.82 3.69
CA ILE A 69 2.23 -4.48 2.45
C ILE A 69 3.28 -5.57 2.67
N GLY A 70 3.57 -5.93 3.92
CA GLY A 70 4.47 -7.03 4.25
C GLY A 70 3.83 -8.39 3.98
N ASN A 71 4.43 -9.43 4.56
CA ASN A 71 4.00 -10.82 4.37
C ASN A 71 3.49 -11.47 5.67
N THR A 72 3.09 -10.67 6.64
CA THR A 72 2.52 -11.18 7.89
C THR A 72 1.00 -11.25 7.83
N PRO A 73 0.35 -12.00 8.74
CA PRO A 73 -1.11 -12.06 8.78
C PRO A 73 -1.79 -10.71 9.05
N ASP A 74 -1.06 -9.76 9.62
CA ASP A 74 -1.58 -8.41 9.90
C ASP A 74 -1.47 -7.46 8.70
N ASP A 75 -0.85 -7.89 7.62
CA ASP A 75 -0.70 -7.10 6.41
C ASP A 75 -1.91 -7.32 5.50
N HIS A 76 -2.82 -6.36 5.46
CA HIS A 76 -4.12 -6.46 4.80
C HIS A 76 -4.28 -5.59 3.55
N THR A 77 -3.29 -4.77 3.22
CA THR A 77 -3.47 -3.74 2.18
C THR A 77 -3.78 -4.34 0.81
N ARG A 78 -3.04 -5.37 0.38
CA ARG A 78 -3.28 -6.00 -0.93
C ARG A 78 -4.69 -6.56 -1.04
N GLN A 79 -5.10 -7.29 -0.01
CA GLN A 79 -6.42 -7.92 0.04
C GLN A 79 -7.53 -6.87 0.07
N ALA A 80 -7.33 -5.80 0.84
CA ALA A 80 -8.31 -4.73 0.96
C ALA A 80 -8.48 -3.96 -0.36
N VAL A 81 -7.37 -3.66 -1.04
CA VAL A 81 -7.42 -2.98 -2.34
C VAL A 81 -8.08 -3.88 -3.39
N ALA A 82 -7.72 -5.16 -3.43
CA ALA A 82 -8.32 -6.13 -4.36
C ALA A 82 -9.83 -6.22 -4.14
N ALA A 83 -10.27 -6.33 -2.88
CA ALA A 83 -11.69 -6.38 -2.54
C ALA A 83 -12.40 -5.07 -2.92
N ALA A 84 -11.78 -3.92 -2.69
CA ALA A 84 -12.36 -2.63 -3.04
C ALA A 84 -12.55 -2.46 -4.55
N LEU A 85 -11.63 -3.00 -5.34
CA LEU A 85 -11.69 -2.96 -6.81
C LEU A 85 -12.53 -4.10 -7.41
N GLY A 86 -12.89 -5.10 -6.61
CA GLY A 86 -13.61 -6.28 -7.11
C GLY A 86 -12.76 -7.18 -7.99
N VAL A 87 -11.44 -7.26 -7.73
CA VAL A 87 -10.50 -8.07 -8.50
C VAL A 87 -9.80 -9.08 -7.59
N GLY A 88 -9.16 -10.09 -8.20
CA GLY A 88 -8.34 -11.05 -7.47
C GLY A 88 -6.91 -10.55 -7.27
N LEU A 89 -6.13 -11.36 -6.57
CA LEU A 89 -4.70 -11.15 -6.38
C LEU A 89 -3.93 -11.98 -7.39
N GLU A 90 -2.88 -11.41 -7.96
CA GLU A 90 -2.04 -12.06 -8.96
C GLU A 90 -0.56 -11.89 -8.60
N ILE A 91 0.23 -12.94 -8.86
CA ILE A 91 1.67 -12.86 -8.73
C ILE A 91 2.21 -12.03 -9.90
N SER A 92 3.03 -11.03 -9.58
CA SER A 92 3.66 -10.19 -10.59
C SER A 92 4.90 -10.86 -11.16
N PRO A 93 4.98 -11.11 -12.49
CA PRO A 93 6.19 -11.67 -13.10
C PRO A 93 7.42 -10.79 -12.89
N GLU A 94 7.27 -9.48 -13.00
CA GLU A 94 8.35 -8.52 -12.77
C GLU A 94 8.81 -8.56 -11.32
N GLY A 95 7.87 -8.65 -10.38
CA GLY A 95 8.17 -8.75 -8.96
C GLY A 95 8.89 -10.04 -8.60
N VAL A 96 8.52 -11.17 -9.22
CA VAL A 96 9.19 -12.45 -9.03
C VAL A 96 10.66 -12.35 -9.46
N GLU A 97 10.92 -11.69 -10.60
CA GLU A 97 12.29 -11.53 -11.09
C GLU A 97 13.14 -10.68 -10.15
N GLU A 98 12.59 -9.56 -9.66
CA GLU A 98 13.28 -8.73 -8.67
C GLU A 98 13.52 -9.50 -7.36
N ALA A 99 12.55 -10.27 -6.91
CA ALA A 99 12.67 -11.07 -5.69
C ALA A 99 13.71 -12.17 -5.85
N ARG A 100 13.77 -12.78 -7.04
CA ARG A 100 14.79 -13.81 -7.33
C ARG A 100 16.19 -13.23 -7.23
N ILE A 101 16.42 -12.03 -7.73
CA ILE A 101 17.70 -11.34 -7.61
C ILE A 101 18.03 -11.08 -6.15
N ARG A 102 17.06 -10.68 -5.34
CA ARG A 102 17.27 -10.33 -3.93
C ARG A 102 17.42 -11.56 -3.03
N PHE A 103 16.59 -12.58 -3.21
CA PHE A 103 16.51 -13.73 -2.31
C PHE A 103 17.18 -15.01 -2.88
N GLY A 104 17.42 -15.08 -4.18
CA GLY A 104 18.00 -16.26 -4.81
C GLY A 104 17.15 -17.52 -4.56
N ASP A 105 17.80 -18.57 -4.03
CA ASP A 105 17.12 -19.83 -3.72
C ASP A 105 16.30 -19.79 -2.44
N ASP A 106 16.31 -18.66 -1.71
CA ASP A 106 15.59 -18.48 -0.46
C ASP A 106 14.16 -17.98 -0.69
N MET A 107 13.60 -18.17 -1.88
CA MET A 107 12.20 -17.85 -2.15
C MET A 107 11.29 -18.82 -1.42
N THR A 108 10.46 -18.30 -0.52
CA THR A 108 9.47 -19.06 0.26
C THR A 108 8.07 -18.65 -0.16
N PRO A 109 7.03 -19.47 0.13
CA PRO A 109 5.64 -19.07 -0.13
C PRO A 109 5.28 -17.73 0.53
N GLU A 110 5.81 -17.46 1.73
CA GLU A 110 5.59 -16.19 2.41
C GLU A 110 6.20 -15.03 1.63
N ARG A 111 7.38 -15.22 1.07
CA ARG A 111 8.06 -14.18 0.27
C ARG A 111 7.37 -13.94 -1.07
N LEU A 112 6.70 -14.95 -1.63
CA LEU A 112 5.90 -14.76 -2.84
C LEU A 112 4.74 -13.78 -2.60
N GLN A 113 4.25 -13.66 -1.38
CA GLN A 113 3.22 -12.67 -1.07
C GLN A 113 3.71 -11.24 -1.29
N LEU A 114 5.01 -10.99 -1.14
CA LEU A 114 5.60 -9.67 -1.37
C LEU A 114 5.50 -9.22 -2.83
N VAL A 115 5.31 -10.15 -3.75
CA VAL A 115 5.18 -9.89 -5.19
C VAL A 115 3.82 -10.27 -5.74
N THR A 116 2.84 -10.42 -4.86
CA THR A 116 1.44 -10.70 -5.19
C THR A 116 0.63 -9.42 -5.00
N PHE A 117 -0.07 -8.99 -6.03
CA PHE A 117 -0.76 -7.71 -6.06
C PHE A 117 -2.17 -7.83 -6.62
N PRO A 118 -3.07 -6.86 -6.36
CA PRO A 118 -4.36 -6.83 -7.03
C PRO A 118 -4.20 -6.84 -8.55
N ALA A 119 -5.08 -7.58 -9.24
CA ALA A 119 -5.04 -7.67 -10.70
C ALA A 119 -5.13 -6.29 -11.33
N GLY A 120 -4.34 -6.06 -12.37
CA GLY A 120 -4.30 -4.78 -13.08
C GLY A 120 -3.34 -3.75 -12.53
N THR A 121 -2.63 -4.04 -11.43
CA THR A 121 -1.63 -3.13 -10.90
C THR A 121 -0.32 -3.23 -11.68
N GLN A 122 0.47 -2.16 -11.59
CA GLN A 122 1.79 -2.11 -12.21
C GLN A 122 2.84 -1.87 -11.13
N ILE A 123 4.00 -2.50 -11.30
CA ILE A 123 5.13 -2.27 -10.40
C ILE A 123 5.90 -1.04 -10.86
N VAL A 124 6.21 -0.16 -9.90
CA VAL A 124 7.16 0.91 -10.11
C VAL A 124 8.54 0.35 -9.75
N PRO A 125 9.49 0.33 -10.69
CA PRO A 125 10.85 -0.18 -10.40
C PRO A 125 11.50 0.58 -9.25
N ASN A 126 12.21 -0.18 -8.42
CA ASN A 126 12.87 0.37 -7.25
C ASN A 126 14.38 0.37 -7.41
#